data_e2b2e859b8919407e1aef09920c7ce59
#
_entry.id   e2b2e859b8919407e1aef09920c7ce59
#
_cell.length_a   1.000
_cell.length_b   1.000
_cell.length_c   1.000
_cell.angle_alpha   90.00
_cell.angle_beta   90.00
_cell.angle_gamma   90.00
#
_symmetry.space_group_name_H-M   'P 1'
#
loop_
_entity.id
_entity.type
_entity.pdbx_description
1 polymer ?
#
loop_
_entity_poly.entity_id
_entity_poly.type
_entity_poly.pdbx_seq_one_letter_code
_entity_poly.pdbx_strand_id
1 'polypeptide(L)'
;ENLMLMRRNWSHYVDLLRDDLWKNHPEIHIVDFDFYDVNAFNQCENNNCVLMAVEKWQYVHPLLKILPVDWNYTIPYGLLHSPQPSPVVKRFLQAVEKITREETPPSLLTFG
;
A
#
# COMPACT_ATOMS: atom_id res chain seq x y z
N GLU A 1 -16.14 -10.12 -9.14
CA GLU A 1 -15.92 -8.90 -8.37
C GLU A 1 -14.72 -8.12 -8.88
N ASN A 2 -14.75 -6.81 -8.69
CA ASN A 2 -13.71 -5.92 -9.19
C ASN A 2 -12.73 -5.59 -8.08
N LEU A 3 -11.44 -5.79 -8.35
CA LEU A 3 -10.35 -5.45 -7.44
C LEU A 3 -9.49 -4.36 -8.09
N MET A 4 -9.37 -3.22 -7.44
CA MET A 4 -8.52 -2.14 -7.90
C MET A 4 -7.09 -2.35 -7.42
N LEU A 5 -6.16 -2.44 -8.35
CA LEU A 5 -4.72 -2.56 -8.07
C LEU A 5 -3.96 -1.44 -8.78
N MET A 6 -2.87 -1.01 -8.15
CA MET A 6 -1.94 -0.12 -8.79
C MET A 6 -1.45 -0.74 -10.11
N ARG A 7 -1.40 0.05 -11.19
CA ARG A 7 -1.04 -0.45 -12.51
C ARG A 7 0.34 -1.09 -12.53
N ARG A 8 0.57 -1.95 -13.53
CA ARG A 8 1.82 -2.69 -13.69
C ARG A 8 3.02 -1.73 -13.82
N ASN A 9 4.15 -2.17 -13.32
CA ASN A 9 5.44 -1.48 -13.34
C ASN A 9 5.61 -0.35 -12.32
N TRP A 10 4.63 -0.12 -11.46
CA TRP A 10 4.80 0.80 -10.33
C TRP A 10 5.43 0.14 -9.12
N SER A 11 5.08 -1.11 -8.85
CA SER A 11 5.59 -1.85 -7.71
C SER A 11 5.78 -3.31 -8.08
N HIS A 12 6.99 -3.81 -7.91
CA HIS A 12 7.29 -5.22 -8.13
C HIS A 12 6.41 -6.13 -7.25
N TYR A 13 6.16 -5.71 -6.01
CA TYR A 13 5.37 -6.49 -5.06
C TYR A 13 3.91 -6.58 -5.48
N VAL A 14 3.35 -5.48 -5.99
CA VAL A 14 1.98 -5.49 -6.51
C VAL A 14 1.91 -6.29 -7.80
N ASP A 15 2.93 -6.24 -8.63
CA ASP A 15 2.97 -7.03 -9.87
C ASP A 15 2.99 -8.54 -9.58
N LEU A 16 3.70 -8.96 -8.53
CA LEU A 16 3.68 -10.37 -8.11
C LEU A 16 2.28 -10.79 -7.67
N LEU A 17 1.61 -9.97 -6.89
CA LEU A 17 0.23 -10.24 -6.47
C LEU A 17 -0.71 -10.30 -7.69
N ARG A 18 -0.57 -9.36 -8.62
CA ARG A 18 -1.36 -9.30 -9.84
C ARG A 18 -1.21 -10.59 -10.66
N ASP A 19 0.02 -11.05 -10.86
CA ASP A 19 0.29 -12.25 -11.62
C ASP A 19 -0.28 -13.51 -10.96
N ASP A 20 -0.19 -13.58 -9.63
CA ASP A 20 -0.75 -14.69 -8.89
C ASP A 20 -2.28 -14.72 -8.98
N LEU A 21 -2.92 -13.57 -8.85
CA LEU A 21 -4.38 -13.47 -9.00
C LEU A 21 -4.82 -13.85 -10.42
N TRP A 22 -4.10 -13.37 -11.42
CA TRP A 22 -4.40 -13.70 -12.82
C TRP A 22 -4.36 -15.20 -13.06
N LYS A 23 -3.36 -15.87 -12.50
CA LYS A 23 -3.13 -17.30 -12.71
C LYS A 23 -4.11 -18.16 -11.90
N ASN A 24 -4.32 -17.83 -10.64
CA ASN A 24 -5.02 -18.70 -9.70
C ASN A 24 -6.46 -18.28 -9.41
N HIS A 25 -6.81 -17.03 -9.71
CA HIS A 25 -8.14 -16.48 -9.42
C HIS A 25 -8.68 -15.68 -10.62
N PRO A 26 -8.90 -16.35 -11.77
CA PRO A 26 -9.34 -15.65 -12.98
C PRO A 26 -10.74 -15.03 -12.86
N GLU A 27 -11.52 -15.41 -11.86
CA GLU A 27 -12.82 -14.84 -11.57
C GLU A 27 -12.76 -13.41 -11.02
N ILE A 28 -11.59 -12.98 -10.57
CA ILE A 28 -11.40 -11.62 -10.08
C ILE A 28 -11.08 -10.70 -11.25
N HIS A 29 -11.88 -9.67 -11.43
CA HIS A 29 -11.63 -8.66 -12.44
C HIS A 29 -10.73 -7.56 -11.86
N ILE A 30 -9.54 -7.38 -12.44
CA ILE A 30 -8.57 -6.40 -11.98
C ILE A 30 -8.79 -5.08 -12.71
N VAL A 31 -8.97 -4.02 -11.95
CA VAL A 31 -9.12 -2.65 -12.46
C VAL A 31 -7.87 -1.86 -12.08
N ASP A 32 -7.21 -1.29 -13.07
CA ASP A 32 -5.98 -0.53 -12.84
C ASP A 32 -6.29 0.89 -12.38
N PHE A 33 -5.45 1.41 -11.51
CA PHE A 33 -5.42 2.83 -11.20
C PHE A 33 -3.97 3.30 -11.06
N ASP A 34 -3.75 4.59 -11.23
CA ASP A 34 -2.38 5.15 -11.29
C ASP A 34 -1.86 5.60 -9.93
N PHE A 35 -2.69 6.27 -9.15
CA PHE A 35 -2.27 6.88 -7.88
C PHE A 35 -3.34 6.68 -6.82
N TYR A 36 -2.90 6.54 -5.57
CA TYR A 36 -3.77 6.58 -4.40
C TYR A 36 -4.15 8.04 -4.12
N ASP A 37 -5.21 8.48 -4.74
CA ASP A 37 -5.74 9.83 -4.57
C ASP A 37 -7.26 9.78 -4.31
N VAL A 38 -7.85 10.96 -4.13
CA VAL A 38 -9.29 11.06 -3.86
C VAL A 38 -10.11 10.45 -4.99
N ASN A 39 -9.65 10.58 -6.24
CA ASN A 39 -10.35 10.01 -7.38
C ASN A 39 -10.39 8.48 -7.32
N ALA A 40 -9.27 7.84 -6.95
CA ALA A 40 -9.23 6.39 -6.81
C ALA A 40 -10.16 5.92 -5.70
N PHE A 41 -10.17 6.60 -4.56
CA PHE A 41 -11.05 6.24 -3.44
C PHE A 41 -12.53 6.42 -3.82
N ASN A 42 -12.87 7.52 -4.49
CA ASN A 42 -14.23 7.76 -4.96
C ASN A 42 -14.66 6.73 -6.00
N GLN A 43 -13.76 6.35 -6.90
CA GLN A 43 -14.05 5.31 -7.89
C GLN A 43 -14.33 3.97 -7.21
N CYS A 44 -13.57 3.64 -6.19
CA CYS A 44 -13.79 2.42 -5.42
C CYS A 44 -15.18 2.41 -4.78
N GLU A 45 -15.56 3.50 -4.14
CA GLU A 45 -16.87 3.61 -3.48
C GLU A 45 -18.00 3.62 -4.50
N ASN A 46 -17.91 4.46 -5.54
CA ASN A 46 -18.98 4.65 -6.52
C ASN A 46 -19.24 3.39 -7.35
N ASN A 47 -18.22 2.62 -7.65
CA ASN A 47 -18.32 1.44 -8.50
C ASN A 47 -18.40 0.13 -7.70
N ASN A 48 -18.51 0.24 -6.39
CA ASN A 48 -18.57 -0.92 -5.50
C ASN A 48 -17.41 -1.88 -5.73
N CYS A 49 -16.21 -1.34 -5.82
CA CYS A 49 -14.98 -2.12 -5.99
C CYS A 49 -14.31 -2.38 -4.65
N VAL A 50 -13.40 -3.35 -4.66
CA VAL A 50 -12.44 -3.55 -3.57
C VAL A 50 -11.12 -2.93 -4.00
N LEU A 51 -10.52 -2.12 -3.15
CA LEU A 51 -9.25 -1.47 -3.43
C LEU A 51 -8.17 -2.07 -2.52
N MET A 52 -7.08 -2.54 -3.12
CA MET A 52 -5.93 -2.97 -2.31
C MET A 52 -5.31 -1.73 -1.66
N ALA A 53 -5.21 -1.76 -0.34
CA ALA A 53 -4.71 -0.64 0.43
C ALA A 53 -3.83 -1.14 1.58
N VAL A 54 -3.26 -0.21 2.33
CA VAL A 54 -2.47 -0.51 3.51
C VAL A 54 -3.26 -0.15 4.76
N GLU A 55 -3.03 -0.89 5.83
CA GLU A 55 -3.78 -0.74 7.07
C GLU A 55 -3.72 0.69 7.63
N LYS A 56 -2.62 1.38 7.42
CA LYS A 56 -2.44 2.75 7.91
C LYS A 56 -3.44 3.74 7.32
N TRP A 57 -4.11 3.37 6.24
CA TRP A 57 -5.05 4.25 5.53
C TRP A 57 -6.51 4.01 5.93
N GLN A 58 -6.77 3.41 7.07
CA GLN A 58 -8.13 3.04 7.48
C GLN A 58 -9.10 4.21 7.62
N TYR A 59 -8.61 5.44 7.70
CA TYR A 59 -9.44 6.63 7.86
C TYR A 59 -9.34 7.62 6.70
N VAL A 60 -8.79 7.20 5.55
CA VAL A 60 -8.62 8.12 4.42
C VAL A 60 -9.93 8.48 3.71
N HIS A 61 -10.95 7.65 3.85
CA HIS A 61 -12.24 7.90 3.22
C HIS A 61 -13.37 7.47 4.16
N PRO A 62 -14.38 8.35 4.40
CA PRO A 62 -15.42 8.07 5.39
C PRO A 62 -16.33 6.89 5.03
N LEU A 63 -16.47 6.58 3.74
CA LEU A 63 -17.35 5.52 3.26
C LEU A 63 -16.62 4.21 2.95
N LEU A 64 -15.32 4.14 3.19
CA LEU A 64 -14.53 2.94 2.95
C LEU A 64 -14.03 2.38 4.28
N LYS A 65 -14.05 1.07 4.38
CA LYS A 65 -13.53 0.33 5.54
C LYS A 65 -12.33 -0.50 5.13
N ILE A 66 -11.34 -0.57 6.00
CA ILE A 66 -10.20 -1.48 5.85
C ILE A 66 -10.56 -2.83 6.45
N LEU A 67 -10.38 -3.89 5.66
CA LEU A 67 -10.51 -5.25 6.13
C LEU A 67 -9.14 -5.92 6.07
N PRO A 68 -8.69 -6.56 7.13
CA PRO A 68 -7.41 -7.28 7.10
C PRO A 68 -7.53 -8.49 6.16
N VAL A 69 -6.43 -8.77 5.45
CA VAL A 69 -6.34 -9.91 4.53
C VAL A 69 -5.21 -10.82 4.99
N ASP A 70 -5.52 -12.10 5.11
CA ASP A 70 -4.54 -13.12 5.49
C ASP A 70 -3.88 -13.68 4.24
N TRP A 71 -2.80 -13.05 3.82
CA TRP A 71 -2.00 -13.50 2.68
C TRP A 71 -0.51 -13.23 2.93
N ASN A 72 0.34 -13.75 2.03
CA ASN A 72 1.79 -13.67 2.17
C ASN A 72 2.41 -12.48 1.43
N TYR A 73 1.61 -11.55 0.92
CA TYR A 73 2.11 -10.41 0.18
C TYR A 73 2.34 -9.24 1.12
N THR A 74 3.53 -8.68 1.06
CA THR A 74 3.90 -7.50 1.84
C THR A 74 4.57 -6.49 0.94
N ILE A 75 4.42 -5.21 1.28
CA ILE A 75 5.06 -4.11 0.56
C ILE A 75 5.89 -3.34 1.58
N PRO A 76 7.22 -3.26 1.39
CA PRO A 76 8.03 -2.41 2.26
C PRO A 76 7.72 -0.95 1.99
N TYR A 77 7.80 -0.14 3.03
CA TYR A 77 7.64 1.30 2.89
C TYR A 77 8.74 2.00 3.68
N GLY A 78 9.04 3.22 3.27
CA GLY A 78 10.10 3.97 3.90
C GLY A 78 10.19 5.38 3.37
N LEU A 79 11.24 6.05 3.73
CA LEU A 79 11.53 7.40 3.30
C LEU A 79 12.65 7.38 2.26
N LEU A 80 12.44 8.12 1.18
CA LEU A 80 13.47 8.31 0.18
C LEU A 80 14.31 9.53 0.58
N HIS A 81 15.61 9.37 0.57
CA HIS A 81 16.53 10.45 0.89
C HIS A 81 17.78 10.35 0.04
N SER A 82 18.58 11.42 0.02
CA SER A 82 19.85 11.43 -0.68
C SER A 82 20.80 10.35 -0.10
N PRO A 83 21.61 9.68 -0.92
CA PRO A 83 22.66 8.78 -0.41
C PRO A 83 23.63 9.48 0.55
N GLN A 84 23.77 10.81 0.43
CA GLN A 84 24.62 11.61 1.30
C GLN A 84 23.76 12.70 1.96
N PRO A 85 22.92 12.35 2.95
CA PRO A 85 22.02 13.32 3.54
C PRO A 85 22.77 14.37 4.37
N SER A 86 22.21 15.60 4.39
CA SER A 86 22.73 16.67 5.24
C SER A 86 22.60 16.34 6.72
N PRO A 87 23.34 17.03 7.62
CA PRO A 87 23.18 16.79 9.06
C PRO A 87 21.76 16.97 9.57
N VAL A 88 21.01 17.92 9.02
CA VAL A 88 19.60 18.12 9.38
C VAL A 88 18.74 16.91 8.98
N VAL A 89 18.93 16.42 7.76
CA VAL A 89 18.20 15.25 7.27
C VAL A 89 18.58 14.02 8.09
N LYS A 90 19.86 13.84 8.41
CA LYS A 90 20.30 12.71 9.25
C LYS A 90 19.60 12.71 10.60
N ARG A 91 19.49 13.88 11.25
CA ARG A 91 18.80 13.99 12.54
C ARG A 91 17.32 13.67 12.41
N PHE A 92 16.69 14.11 11.33
CA PHE A 92 15.28 13.78 11.06
C PHE A 92 15.11 12.27 10.90
N LEU A 93 15.97 11.63 10.10
CA LEU A 93 15.90 10.19 9.87
C LEU A 93 16.10 9.39 11.17
N GLN A 94 17.01 9.84 12.03
CA GLN A 94 17.22 9.20 13.33
C GLN A 94 15.99 9.32 14.22
N ALA A 95 15.33 10.49 14.22
CA ALA A 95 14.12 10.69 14.99
C ALA A 95 12.97 9.79 14.48
N VAL A 96 12.80 9.70 13.17
CA VAL A 96 11.77 8.83 12.56
C VAL A 96 12.04 7.37 12.90
N GLU A 97 13.30 6.92 12.80
CA GLU A 97 13.68 5.56 13.13
C GLU A 97 13.36 5.22 14.60
N LYS A 98 13.67 6.13 15.51
CA LYS A 98 13.37 5.94 16.91
C LYS A 98 11.87 5.82 17.17
N ILE A 99 11.07 6.72 16.61
CA ILE A 99 9.61 6.69 16.75
C ILE A 99 9.04 5.40 16.19
N THR A 100 9.51 4.98 15.02
CA THR A 100 9.03 3.76 14.37
C THR A 100 9.33 2.52 15.21
N ARG A 101 10.52 2.45 15.81
CA ARG A 101 10.88 1.33 16.68
C ARG A 101 10.06 1.29 17.95
N GLU A 102 9.73 2.44 18.52
CA GLU A 102 8.95 2.52 19.75
C GLU A 102 7.47 2.19 19.52
N GLU A 103 6.91 2.62 18.41
CA GLU A 103 5.47 2.49 18.13
C GLU A 103 5.11 1.20 17.39
N THR A 104 6.02 0.70 16.56
CA THR A 104 5.70 -0.40 15.65
C THR A 104 6.80 -1.45 15.68
N PRO A 105 6.49 -2.70 16.04
CA PRO A 105 7.47 -3.79 15.92
C PRO A 105 8.00 -3.89 14.49
N PRO A 106 9.28 -4.27 14.30
CA PRO A 106 9.87 -4.37 12.96
C PRO A 106 9.07 -5.22 11.96
N SER A 107 8.38 -6.23 12.43
CA SER A 107 7.52 -7.08 11.59
C SER A 107 6.34 -6.34 10.99
N LEU A 108 5.96 -5.18 11.54
CA LEU A 108 4.85 -4.37 11.04
C LEU A 108 5.31 -3.20 10.18
N LEU A 109 6.59 -3.15 9.81
CA LEU A 109 7.11 -2.13 8.89
C LEU A 109 6.84 -2.47 7.43
N THR A 110 6.24 -3.62 7.14
CA THR A 110 5.80 -4.01 5.81
C THR A 110 4.28 -4.10 5.78
N PHE A 111 3.69 -3.94 4.58
CA PHE A 111 2.26 -4.04 4.38
C PHE A 111 1.93 -5.33 3.64
N GLY A 112 0.91 -5.97 4.10
CA GLY A 112 0.40 -7.16 3.46
C GLY A 112 -0.97 -6.97 2.89
#